data_4e3f6ecbb81351042352382bf2ba35a6
#
_entry.id   4e3f6ecbb81351042352382bf2ba35a6
#
_cell.length_a   1.000
_cell.length_b   1.000
_cell.length_c   1.000
_cell.angle_alpha   90.00
_cell.angle_beta   90.00
_cell.angle_gamma   90.00
#
_symmetry.space_group_name_H-M   'P 1'
#
loop_
_entity.id
_entity.type
_entity.pdbx_description
1 polymer ?
#
loop_
_entity_poly.entity_id
_entity_poly.type
_entity_poly.pdbx_seq_one_letter_code
_entity_poly.pdbx_strand_id
1 'polypeptide(L)'
;MNITKKLKNIYTFLMVDIWGIGKGDVSKMRFLLYSVLKKLLLAIEFTTTKRITSAAAALTYSTLLAIVPIFAVVFGIARGFGYNKYIEEWFRESFSSQPQVSEIIIGFVNSYLVHTKSGLFLGIGLLFMLFTVIMLISNIERTFNDIWQAKKPRSMFRTITDYTSMLLLMPVVIVITSGISIFFATIFKQIEDTMVIGSLAQFFLQLLPYVLMSGVFIALYLFMPNTKVKLSCALVPGILAGVAMQGLQLFYIHSQIWVSSYNAIYGSFAALPLFMLWIQISWLICLFGAELCYASQNMDDYAFKAKTEDLSHRYKMLLSLVLASRICRNFSEGGKPLSALKLKLATGIPIRIVNDLLYQLVQINILTEIPGGDKDGESLYQPAECITRLSVGTLIDRLEAQGKWSLTIDVKQLSSTAWKKIIAERNTYLNSQREVLLKDL
;
A
#
# COMPACT_ATOMS: atom_id res chain seq x y z
N MET A 1 -32.55 -26.38 3.53
CA MET A 1 -31.85 -26.58 2.25
C MET A 1 -31.69 -25.30 1.39
N ASN A 2 -32.36 -24.17 1.70
CA ASN A 2 -32.28 -22.93 0.90
C ASN A 2 -31.17 -21.95 1.31
N ILE A 3 -30.69 -21.97 2.54
CA ILE A 3 -29.71 -20.98 3.04
C ILE A 3 -28.30 -21.25 2.47
N THR A 4 -27.89 -22.51 2.47
CA THR A 4 -26.58 -22.93 1.92
C THR A 4 -26.45 -22.67 0.42
N LYS A 5 -27.54 -22.86 -0.35
CA LYS A 5 -27.56 -22.55 -1.79
C LYS A 5 -27.53 -21.05 -2.08
N LYS A 6 -28.22 -20.26 -1.26
CA LYS A 6 -28.18 -18.79 -1.33
C LYS A 6 -26.79 -18.21 -0.99
N LEU A 7 -26.16 -18.74 0.05
CA LEU A 7 -24.79 -18.37 0.45
C LEU A 7 -23.77 -18.73 -0.64
N LYS A 8 -23.89 -19.92 -1.25
CA LYS A 8 -23.04 -20.35 -2.35
C LYS A 8 -23.18 -19.44 -3.58
N ASN A 9 -24.42 -19.06 -3.93
CA ASN A 9 -24.66 -18.14 -5.06
C ASN A 9 -24.09 -16.74 -4.79
N ILE A 10 -24.25 -16.20 -3.58
CA ILE A 10 -23.65 -14.92 -3.18
C ILE A 10 -22.13 -15.01 -3.24
N TYR A 11 -21.54 -16.09 -2.74
CA TYR A 11 -20.10 -16.31 -2.80
C TYR A 11 -19.60 -16.36 -4.25
N THR A 12 -20.26 -17.12 -5.13
CA THR A 12 -19.91 -17.21 -6.56
C THR A 12 -20.04 -15.85 -7.24
N PHE A 13 -21.12 -15.11 -6.96
CA PHE A 13 -21.30 -13.76 -7.48
C PHE A 13 -20.17 -12.80 -7.07
N LEU A 14 -19.79 -12.79 -5.77
CA LEU A 14 -18.75 -11.89 -5.24
C LEU A 14 -17.35 -12.28 -5.72
N MET A 15 -17.08 -13.58 -5.90
CA MET A 15 -15.74 -14.07 -6.25
C MET A 15 -15.51 -14.18 -7.75
N VAL A 16 -16.56 -14.37 -8.56
CA VAL A 16 -16.42 -14.63 -10.00
C VAL A 16 -17.23 -13.62 -10.84
N ASP A 17 -18.56 -13.58 -10.67
CA ASP A 17 -19.43 -12.92 -11.64
C ASP A 17 -19.27 -11.40 -11.64
N ILE A 18 -19.08 -10.79 -10.45
CA ILE A 18 -18.92 -9.34 -10.32
C ILE A 18 -17.75 -8.81 -11.13
N TRP A 19 -16.68 -9.60 -11.31
CA TRP A 19 -15.47 -9.18 -12.00
C TRP A 19 -15.65 -9.07 -13.53
N GLY A 20 -16.58 -9.83 -14.09
CA GLY A 20 -16.95 -9.78 -15.51
C GLY A 20 -17.82 -8.60 -15.90
N ILE A 21 -18.42 -7.88 -14.94
CA ILE A 21 -19.37 -6.79 -15.23
C ILE A 21 -18.61 -5.51 -15.63
N GLY A 22 -18.81 -5.05 -16.87
CA GLY A 22 -18.24 -3.82 -17.43
C GLY A 22 -19.17 -2.60 -17.35
N LYS A 23 -18.66 -1.43 -17.78
CA LYS A 23 -19.42 -0.14 -17.76
C LYS A 23 -20.69 -0.16 -18.61
N GLY A 24 -20.78 -1.04 -19.63
CA GLY A 24 -21.90 -1.14 -20.56
C GLY A 24 -23.00 -2.13 -20.15
N ASP A 25 -22.70 -3.02 -19.20
CA ASP A 25 -23.58 -4.17 -18.91
C ASP A 25 -24.69 -3.85 -17.92
N VAL A 26 -24.54 -2.77 -17.14
CA VAL A 26 -25.48 -2.39 -16.07
C VAL A 26 -25.69 -0.88 -15.98
N SER A 27 -26.77 -0.46 -15.32
CA SER A 27 -27.05 0.97 -15.10
C SER A 27 -25.92 1.67 -14.32
N LYS A 28 -25.69 2.97 -14.56
CA LYS A 28 -24.63 3.77 -13.93
C LYS A 28 -24.57 3.63 -12.39
N MET A 29 -25.73 3.60 -11.74
CA MET A 29 -25.84 3.47 -10.28
C MET A 29 -25.37 2.08 -9.80
N ARG A 30 -25.80 1.00 -10.48
CA ARG A 30 -25.36 -0.38 -10.16
C ARG A 30 -23.89 -0.56 -10.44
N PHE A 31 -23.37 0.01 -11.53
CA PHE A 31 -21.94 -0.04 -11.83
C PHE A 31 -21.10 0.64 -10.74
N LEU A 32 -21.55 1.80 -10.23
CA LEU A 32 -20.88 2.48 -9.13
C LEU A 32 -20.82 1.59 -7.87
N LEU A 33 -21.94 0.97 -7.52
CA LEU A 33 -22.05 0.07 -6.36
C LEU A 33 -21.15 -1.15 -6.52
N TYR A 34 -21.13 -1.78 -7.70
CA TYR A 34 -20.23 -2.90 -7.99
C TYR A 34 -18.76 -2.47 -8.00
N SER A 35 -18.43 -1.27 -8.46
CA SER A 35 -17.09 -0.71 -8.41
C SER A 35 -16.60 -0.55 -6.96
N VAL A 36 -17.43 -0.01 -6.08
CA VAL A 36 -17.10 0.10 -4.64
C VAL A 36 -16.91 -1.29 -4.02
N LEU A 37 -17.80 -2.23 -4.34
CA LEU A 37 -17.72 -3.59 -3.82
C LEU A 37 -16.45 -4.32 -4.31
N LYS A 38 -16.10 -4.18 -5.59
CA LYS A 38 -14.84 -4.71 -6.15
C LYS A 38 -13.61 -4.17 -5.40
N LYS A 39 -13.57 -2.85 -5.13
CA LYS A 39 -12.47 -2.21 -4.39
C LYS A 39 -12.36 -2.75 -2.96
N LEU A 40 -13.48 -2.90 -2.27
CA LEU A 40 -13.52 -3.47 -0.93
C LEU A 40 -13.04 -4.93 -0.91
N LEU A 41 -13.53 -5.75 -1.84
CA LEU A 41 -13.09 -7.15 -1.96
C LEU A 41 -11.59 -7.26 -2.22
N LEU A 42 -11.05 -6.43 -3.12
CA LEU A 42 -9.60 -6.36 -3.38
C LEU A 42 -8.83 -5.93 -2.13
N ALA A 43 -9.28 -4.90 -1.43
CA ALA A 43 -8.60 -4.43 -0.22
C ALA A 43 -8.59 -5.51 0.87
N ILE A 44 -9.69 -6.25 1.05
CA ILE A 44 -9.77 -7.38 1.99
C ILE A 44 -8.82 -8.51 1.57
N GLU A 45 -8.78 -8.87 0.28
CA GLU A 45 -7.86 -9.89 -0.25
C GLU A 45 -6.40 -9.48 -0.04
N PHE A 46 -6.05 -8.23 -0.32
CA PHE A 46 -4.69 -7.73 -0.10
C PHE A 46 -4.30 -7.70 1.37
N THR A 47 -5.25 -7.35 2.26
CA THR A 47 -5.03 -7.37 3.72
C THR A 47 -4.56 -8.74 4.20
N THR A 48 -5.16 -9.81 3.66
CA THR A 48 -4.78 -11.19 4.01
C THR A 48 -3.51 -11.63 3.31
N THR A 49 -3.39 -11.39 2.00
CA THR A 49 -2.27 -11.84 1.18
C THR A 49 -0.96 -11.12 1.54
N LYS A 50 -1.01 -9.81 1.80
CA LYS A 50 0.16 -8.99 2.14
C LYS A 50 0.45 -8.95 3.65
N ARG A 51 -0.22 -9.76 4.45
CA ARG A 51 -0.01 -9.87 5.91
C ARG A 51 -0.09 -8.51 6.63
N ILE A 52 -1.06 -7.68 6.28
CA ILE A 52 -1.22 -6.32 6.84
C ILE A 52 -1.34 -6.36 8.37
N THR A 53 -1.97 -7.39 8.93
CA THR A 53 -2.06 -7.58 10.39
C THR A 53 -0.67 -7.69 11.05
N SER A 54 0.24 -8.43 10.43
CA SER A 54 1.63 -8.54 10.92
C SER A 54 2.40 -7.22 10.79
N ALA A 55 2.18 -6.50 9.69
CA ALA A 55 2.75 -5.17 9.48
C ALA A 55 2.23 -4.17 10.53
N ALA A 56 0.92 -4.16 10.81
CA ALA A 56 0.34 -3.33 11.87
C ALA A 56 0.91 -3.64 13.24
N ALA A 57 1.11 -4.92 13.59
CA ALA A 57 1.74 -5.32 14.85
C ALA A 57 3.22 -4.86 14.94
N ALA A 58 3.98 -4.99 13.87
CA ALA A 58 5.36 -4.51 13.79
C ALA A 58 5.45 -2.97 13.92
N LEU A 59 4.54 -2.23 13.28
CA LEU A 59 4.45 -0.78 13.41
C LEU A 59 4.00 -0.37 14.81
N THR A 60 3.11 -1.10 15.45
CA THR A 60 2.71 -0.87 16.85
C THR A 60 3.90 -0.96 17.78
N TYR A 61 4.69 -2.03 17.67
CA TYR A 61 5.92 -2.19 18.46
C TYR A 61 6.92 -1.06 18.21
N SER A 62 7.16 -0.73 16.94
CA SER A 62 8.06 0.37 16.57
C SER A 62 7.56 1.73 17.08
N THR A 63 6.24 1.96 17.06
CA THR A 63 5.63 3.19 17.59
C THR A 63 5.79 3.30 19.09
N LEU A 64 5.57 2.21 19.84
CA LEU A 64 5.76 2.20 21.29
C LEU A 64 7.22 2.50 21.69
N LEU A 65 8.18 1.94 20.98
CA LEU A 65 9.59 2.24 21.22
C LEU A 65 9.97 3.69 20.88
N ALA A 66 9.34 4.26 19.87
CA ALA A 66 9.64 5.60 19.40
C ALA A 66 8.83 6.71 20.10
N ILE A 67 7.78 6.39 20.88
CA ILE A 67 6.86 7.37 21.45
C ILE A 67 7.57 8.34 22.40
N VAL A 68 8.40 7.81 23.32
CA VAL A 68 9.18 8.64 24.24
C VAL A 68 10.25 9.44 23.49
N PRO A 69 11.07 8.85 22.59
CA PRO A 69 11.96 9.60 21.72
C PRO A 69 11.31 10.72 20.91
N ILE A 70 10.15 10.48 20.29
CA ILE A 70 9.43 11.50 19.52
C ILE A 70 9.10 12.70 20.40
N PHE A 71 8.46 12.45 21.53
CA PHE A 71 8.06 13.54 22.43
C PHE A 71 9.26 14.22 23.09
N ALA A 72 10.34 13.49 23.40
CA ALA A 72 11.57 14.08 23.90
C ALA A 72 12.17 15.08 22.89
N VAL A 73 12.19 14.74 21.61
CA VAL A 73 12.66 15.63 20.53
C VAL A 73 11.72 16.83 20.40
N VAL A 74 10.39 16.61 20.31
CA VAL A 74 9.40 17.64 20.16
C VAL A 74 9.42 18.62 21.36
N PHE A 75 9.43 18.10 22.59
CA PHE A 75 9.49 18.92 23.79
C PHE A 75 10.85 19.63 23.93
N GLY A 76 11.95 18.97 23.55
CA GLY A 76 13.27 19.58 23.54
C GLY A 76 13.35 20.78 22.61
N ILE A 77 12.80 20.66 21.40
CA ILE A 77 12.70 21.74 20.43
C ILE A 77 11.79 22.85 20.96
N ALA A 78 10.58 22.52 21.42
CA ALA A 78 9.63 23.48 21.93
C ALA A 78 10.19 24.26 23.14
N ARG A 79 10.95 23.59 24.01
CA ARG A 79 11.64 24.20 25.14
C ARG A 79 12.71 25.20 24.68
N GLY A 80 13.45 24.86 23.63
CA GLY A 80 14.44 25.77 23.00
C GLY A 80 13.81 27.06 22.49
N PHE A 81 12.54 27.04 22.06
CA PHE A 81 11.75 28.20 21.67
C PHE A 81 10.92 28.86 22.79
N GLY A 82 10.97 28.35 24.04
CA GLY A 82 10.23 28.89 25.16
C GLY A 82 8.75 28.41 25.28
N TYR A 83 8.33 27.44 24.48
CA TYR A 83 6.93 26.94 24.41
C TYR A 83 6.63 25.73 25.30
N ASN A 84 7.41 25.48 26.36
CA ASN A 84 7.30 24.25 27.20
C ASN A 84 5.90 24.04 27.78
N LYS A 85 5.30 25.08 28.38
CA LYS A 85 3.98 24.95 28.98
C LYS A 85 2.90 24.62 27.96
N TYR A 86 2.90 25.32 26.83
CA TYR A 86 1.93 25.10 25.76
C TYR A 86 1.96 23.68 25.20
N ILE A 87 3.15 23.09 25.02
CA ILE A 87 3.27 21.75 24.46
C ILE A 87 2.85 20.67 25.47
N GLU A 88 3.11 20.86 26.76
CA GLU A 88 2.65 19.96 27.81
C GLU A 88 1.11 20.01 27.95
N GLU A 89 0.51 21.21 27.98
CA GLU A 89 -0.95 21.38 28.03
C GLU A 89 -1.60 20.76 26.78
N TRP A 90 -1.10 21.06 25.61
CA TRP A 90 -1.58 20.47 24.36
C TRP A 90 -1.49 18.94 24.40
N PHE A 91 -0.40 18.39 24.92
CA PHE A 91 -0.21 16.94 25.01
C PHE A 91 -1.23 16.30 25.96
N ARG A 92 -1.44 16.88 27.16
CA ARG A 92 -2.45 16.44 28.12
C ARG A 92 -3.86 16.50 27.53
N GLU A 93 -4.17 17.54 26.80
CA GLU A 93 -5.47 17.74 26.16
C GLU A 93 -5.67 16.74 25.01
N SER A 94 -4.65 16.55 24.16
CA SER A 94 -4.68 15.59 23.04
C SER A 94 -4.79 14.13 23.51
N PHE A 95 -4.21 13.80 24.67
CA PHE A 95 -4.28 12.48 25.31
C PHE A 95 -5.27 12.44 26.47
N SER A 96 -6.25 13.32 26.49
CA SER A 96 -7.29 13.36 27.54
C SER A 96 -8.04 12.04 27.69
N SER A 97 -8.16 11.27 26.61
CA SER A 97 -8.70 9.90 26.62
C SER A 97 -7.81 8.86 27.32
N GLN A 98 -6.55 9.21 27.64
CA GLN A 98 -5.54 8.29 28.16
C GLN A 98 -4.63 9.01 29.19
N PRO A 99 -5.19 9.57 30.27
CA PRO A 99 -4.47 10.47 31.19
C PRO A 99 -3.27 9.76 31.85
N GLN A 100 -3.39 8.48 32.20
CA GLN A 100 -2.31 7.72 32.81
C GLN A 100 -1.10 7.55 31.87
N VAL A 101 -1.35 7.26 30.59
CA VAL A 101 -0.30 7.14 29.57
C VAL A 101 0.36 8.50 29.32
N SER A 102 -0.44 9.56 29.27
CA SER A 102 0.06 10.92 29.12
C SER A 102 1.04 11.30 30.23
N GLU A 103 0.68 11.07 31.50
CA GLU A 103 1.56 11.38 32.65
C GLU A 103 2.85 10.55 32.64
N ILE A 104 2.77 9.27 32.29
CA ILE A 104 3.95 8.42 32.16
C ILE A 104 4.91 8.98 31.12
N ILE A 105 4.41 9.33 29.93
CA ILE A 105 5.24 9.84 28.83
C ILE A 105 5.86 11.19 29.22
N ILE A 106 5.07 12.14 29.75
CA ILE A 106 5.56 13.44 30.21
C ILE A 106 6.63 13.25 31.29
N GLY A 107 6.41 12.33 32.26
CA GLY A 107 7.35 12.01 33.30
C GLY A 107 8.69 11.52 32.77
N PHE A 108 8.69 10.60 31.80
CA PHE A 108 9.90 10.11 31.13
C PHE A 108 10.63 11.23 30.36
N VAL A 109 9.89 12.02 29.59
CA VAL A 109 10.45 13.11 28.79
C VAL A 109 11.07 14.18 29.68
N ASN A 110 10.37 14.61 30.74
CA ASN A 110 10.89 15.60 31.67
C ASN A 110 12.09 15.07 32.47
N SER A 111 12.06 13.81 32.90
CA SER A 111 13.21 13.17 33.58
C SER A 111 14.44 13.16 32.69
N TYR A 112 14.27 12.85 31.39
CA TYR A 112 15.37 12.89 30.44
C TYR A 112 15.92 14.31 30.24
N LEU A 113 15.06 15.29 30.04
CA LEU A 113 15.45 16.69 29.75
C LEU A 113 16.06 17.42 30.97
N VAL A 114 15.67 17.03 32.21
CA VAL A 114 16.10 17.72 33.45
C VAL A 114 17.32 17.04 34.07
N HIS A 115 17.41 15.72 34.08
CA HIS A 115 18.45 14.98 34.80
C HIS A 115 19.75 14.80 34.02
N THR A 116 19.78 15.08 32.72
CA THR A 116 21.00 14.93 31.91
C THR A 116 21.86 16.19 32.03
N LYS A 117 22.62 16.28 33.12
CA LYS A 117 23.48 17.45 33.46
C LYS A 117 24.73 17.58 32.57
N SER A 118 25.14 16.56 31.85
CA SER A 118 26.34 16.56 31.00
C SER A 118 25.97 16.75 29.54
N GLY A 119 26.42 17.83 28.92
CA GLY A 119 26.10 18.17 27.52
C GLY A 119 26.45 17.06 26.52
N LEU A 120 27.50 16.25 26.77
CA LEU A 120 27.92 15.18 25.91
C LEU A 120 26.95 13.99 25.95
N PHE A 121 26.48 13.59 27.12
CA PHE A 121 25.46 12.51 27.26
C PHE A 121 24.09 12.95 26.73
N LEU A 122 23.75 14.24 26.87
CA LEU A 122 22.53 14.80 26.32
C LEU A 122 22.57 14.76 24.77
N GLY A 123 23.70 15.11 24.17
CA GLY A 123 23.89 15.04 22.71
C GLY A 123 23.80 13.61 22.16
N ILE A 124 24.49 12.64 22.77
CA ILE A 124 24.47 11.24 22.33
C ILE A 124 23.05 10.65 22.49
N GLY A 125 22.38 10.93 23.60
CA GLY A 125 21.00 10.47 23.81
C GLY A 125 20.01 11.07 22.83
N LEU A 126 20.15 12.35 22.49
CA LEU A 126 19.30 13.01 21.48
C LEU A 126 19.52 12.41 20.09
N LEU A 127 20.77 12.13 19.71
CA LEU A 127 21.10 11.46 18.45
C LEU A 127 20.50 10.04 18.40
N PHE A 128 20.55 9.28 19.50
CA PHE A 128 19.93 7.96 19.59
C PHE A 128 18.41 8.05 19.46
N MET A 129 17.78 9.04 20.11
CA MET A 129 16.34 9.29 19.99
C MET A 129 15.95 9.67 18.55
N LEU A 130 16.71 10.56 17.93
CA LEU A 130 16.50 10.94 16.53
C LEU A 130 16.62 9.72 15.60
N PHE A 131 17.63 8.88 15.80
CA PHE A 131 17.80 7.62 15.06
C PHE A 131 16.58 6.69 15.21
N THR A 132 16.05 6.54 16.43
CA THR A 132 14.87 5.70 16.70
C THR A 132 13.63 6.22 15.95
N VAL A 133 13.45 7.54 15.91
CA VAL A 133 12.34 8.18 15.19
C VAL A 133 12.49 8.00 13.67
N ILE A 134 13.68 8.20 13.12
CA ILE A 134 13.97 7.96 11.71
C ILE A 134 13.68 6.50 11.35
N MET A 135 14.06 5.55 12.23
CA MET A 135 13.81 4.13 12.02
C MET A 135 12.30 3.82 11.99
N LEU A 136 11.50 4.40 12.87
CA LEU A 136 10.05 4.27 12.84
C LEU A 136 9.47 4.77 11.50
N ILE A 137 9.82 5.98 11.09
CA ILE A 137 9.29 6.57 9.85
C ILE A 137 9.73 5.73 8.63
N SER A 138 10.96 5.23 8.63
CA SER A 138 11.46 4.31 7.60
C SER A 138 10.65 3.00 7.55
N ASN A 139 10.27 2.44 8.70
CA ASN A 139 9.42 1.24 8.76
C ASN A 139 8.01 1.52 8.22
N ILE A 140 7.45 2.69 8.53
CA ILE A 140 6.16 3.13 7.97
C ILE A 140 6.28 3.27 6.45
N GLU A 141 7.29 3.97 5.95
CA GLU A 141 7.52 4.13 4.51
C GLU A 141 7.66 2.79 3.79
N ARG A 142 8.46 1.87 4.34
CA ARG A 142 8.62 0.50 3.77
C ARG A 142 7.28 -0.20 3.66
N THR A 143 6.46 -0.17 4.72
CA THR A 143 5.13 -0.79 4.72
C THR A 143 4.23 -0.20 3.64
N PHE A 144 4.23 1.13 3.48
CA PHE A 144 3.48 1.79 2.41
C PHE A 144 4.02 1.45 1.02
N ASN A 145 5.35 1.41 0.86
CA ASN A 145 5.97 1.01 -0.42
C ASN A 145 5.67 -0.44 -0.77
N ASP A 146 5.58 -1.35 0.20
CA ASP A 146 5.16 -2.74 0.00
C ASP A 146 3.69 -2.83 -0.43
N ILE A 147 2.80 -2.03 0.16
CA ILE A 147 1.41 -1.90 -0.27
C ILE A 147 1.33 -1.44 -1.73
N TRP A 148 2.09 -0.40 -2.08
CA TRP A 148 2.11 0.21 -3.41
C TRP A 148 3.01 -0.52 -4.41
N GLN A 149 3.70 -1.59 -4.00
CA GLN A 149 4.64 -2.37 -4.81
C GLN A 149 5.69 -1.47 -5.48
N ALA A 150 6.17 -0.45 -4.75
CA ALA A 150 7.15 0.49 -5.24
C ALA A 150 8.53 -0.20 -5.40
N LYS A 151 9.04 -0.26 -6.63
CA LYS A 151 10.27 -1.01 -7.00
C LYS A 151 11.57 -0.39 -6.46
N LYS A 152 11.58 0.90 -6.13
CA LYS A 152 12.80 1.61 -5.72
C LYS A 152 12.57 2.29 -4.37
N PRO A 153 13.35 1.96 -3.32
CA PRO A 153 13.35 2.74 -2.09
C PRO A 153 13.92 4.14 -2.34
N ARG A 154 13.56 5.11 -1.49
CA ARG A 154 14.20 6.43 -1.48
C ARG A 154 15.68 6.30 -1.12
N SER A 155 16.52 7.23 -1.60
CA SER A 155 17.92 7.25 -1.17
C SER A 155 17.99 7.58 0.34
N MET A 156 18.92 6.96 1.07
CA MET A 156 19.10 7.19 2.51
C MET A 156 19.26 8.67 2.86
N PHE A 157 20.01 9.42 2.07
CA PHE A 157 20.23 10.85 2.28
C PHE A 157 18.91 11.64 2.21
N ARG A 158 18.08 11.37 1.21
CA ARG A 158 16.77 12.01 1.06
C ARG A 158 15.82 11.62 2.20
N THR A 159 15.82 10.36 2.60
CA THR A 159 15.06 9.85 3.75
C THR A 159 15.40 10.63 5.04
N ILE A 160 16.69 10.77 5.36
CA ILE A 160 17.13 11.50 6.56
C ILE A 160 16.74 12.98 6.48
N THR A 161 16.98 13.63 5.34
CA THR A 161 16.66 15.05 5.16
C THR A 161 15.17 15.33 5.27
N ASP A 162 14.33 14.57 4.56
CA ASP A 162 12.88 14.75 4.54
C ASP A 162 12.29 14.53 5.96
N TYR A 163 12.75 13.50 6.66
CA TYR A 163 12.21 13.15 7.98
C TYR A 163 12.72 14.07 9.09
N THR A 164 13.96 14.49 9.04
CA THR A 164 14.50 15.49 9.97
C THR A 164 13.77 16.82 9.79
N SER A 165 13.52 17.23 8.53
CA SER A 165 12.74 18.44 8.26
C SER A 165 11.31 18.34 8.79
N MET A 166 10.66 17.19 8.63
CA MET A 166 9.30 16.93 9.14
C MET A 166 9.26 17.00 10.67
N LEU A 167 10.25 16.41 11.35
CA LEU A 167 10.38 16.49 12.81
C LEU A 167 10.59 17.91 13.33
N LEU A 168 11.41 18.71 12.64
CA LEU A 168 11.65 20.11 12.99
C LEU A 168 10.42 20.99 12.79
N LEU A 169 9.61 20.69 11.76
CA LEU A 169 8.38 21.42 11.48
C LEU A 169 7.20 21.01 12.39
N MET A 170 7.23 19.81 12.96
CA MET A 170 6.13 19.28 13.77
C MET A 170 5.74 20.19 14.97
N PRO A 171 6.67 20.68 15.80
CA PRO A 171 6.34 21.62 16.88
C PRO A 171 5.70 22.92 16.37
N VAL A 172 6.17 23.44 15.26
CA VAL A 172 5.63 24.66 14.64
C VAL A 172 4.19 24.44 14.18
N VAL A 173 3.91 23.30 13.54
CA VAL A 173 2.56 22.93 13.11
C VAL A 173 1.63 22.75 14.30
N ILE A 174 2.08 22.13 15.40
CA ILE A 174 1.32 21.96 16.63
C ILE A 174 0.93 23.31 17.23
N VAL A 175 1.88 24.25 17.35
CA VAL A 175 1.64 25.59 17.89
C VAL A 175 0.64 26.37 17.02
N ILE A 176 0.80 26.32 15.69
CA ILE A 176 -0.13 26.97 14.76
C ILE A 176 -1.53 26.36 14.87
N THR A 177 -1.63 25.03 14.87
CA THR A 177 -2.91 24.33 14.96
C THR A 177 -3.63 24.63 16.28
N SER A 178 -2.89 24.64 17.38
CA SER A 178 -3.44 25.01 18.71
C SER A 178 -3.90 26.46 18.73
N GLY A 179 -3.11 27.40 18.17
CA GLY A 179 -3.49 28.81 18.06
C GLY A 179 -4.77 29.01 17.25
N ILE A 180 -4.89 28.31 16.12
CA ILE A 180 -6.10 28.32 15.28
C ILE A 180 -7.30 27.75 16.04
N SER A 181 -7.14 26.65 16.76
CA SER A 181 -8.21 26.02 17.56
C SER A 181 -8.71 26.95 18.66
N ILE A 182 -7.81 27.61 19.40
CA ILE A 182 -8.14 28.57 20.43
C ILE A 182 -8.87 29.81 19.85
N PHE A 183 -8.37 30.31 18.71
CA PHE A 183 -8.98 31.44 18.01
C PHE A 183 -10.43 31.11 17.58
N PHE A 184 -10.65 29.96 16.98
CA PHE A 184 -12.00 29.53 16.60
C PHE A 184 -12.88 29.31 17.82
N ALA A 185 -12.40 28.65 18.89
CA ALA A 185 -13.16 28.45 20.12
C ALA A 185 -13.58 29.78 20.76
N THR A 186 -12.71 30.80 20.71
CA THR A 186 -13.01 32.15 21.25
C THR A 186 -14.08 32.88 20.43
N ILE A 187 -13.95 32.84 19.08
CA ILE A 187 -14.96 33.44 18.21
C ILE A 187 -16.32 32.76 18.38
N PHE A 188 -16.34 31.43 18.47
CA PHE A 188 -17.60 30.69 18.60
C PHE A 188 -18.29 30.96 19.95
N LYS A 189 -17.54 31.12 21.06
CA LYS A 189 -18.12 31.55 22.33
C LYS A 189 -18.81 32.92 22.27
N GLN A 190 -18.30 33.85 21.45
CA GLN A 190 -18.93 35.15 21.22
C GLN A 190 -20.20 35.08 20.34
N ILE A 191 -20.36 34.04 19.57
CA ILE A 191 -21.51 33.83 18.64
C ILE A 191 -22.61 32.96 19.31
N GLU A 192 -22.31 32.30 20.41
CA GLU A 192 -23.20 31.36 21.11
C GLU A 192 -24.51 32.04 21.61
N ASP A 193 -24.53 33.36 21.77
CA ASP A 193 -25.70 34.14 22.18
C ASP A 193 -26.77 34.29 21.07
N THR A 194 -26.52 33.85 19.85
CA THR A 194 -27.49 33.89 18.73
C THR A 194 -28.05 32.50 18.45
N MET A 195 -29.33 32.24 18.76
CA MET A 195 -29.98 30.92 18.77
C MET A 195 -29.82 30.08 17.45
N VAL A 196 -29.74 30.71 16.28
CA VAL A 196 -29.67 29.97 14.97
C VAL A 196 -28.22 29.74 14.55
N ILE A 197 -27.36 30.70 14.78
CA ILE A 197 -25.94 30.63 14.37
C ILE A 197 -25.17 29.72 15.32
N GLY A 198 -25.55 29.68 16.61
CA GLY A 198 -24.96 28.82 17.62
C GLY A 198 -25.10 27.31 17.28
N SER A 199 -26.27 26.86 16.86
CA SER A 199 -26.48 25.44 16.47
C SER A 199 -25.68 25.02 15.22
N LEU A 200 -25.55 25.88 14.21
CA LEU A 200 -24.73 25.64 13.04
C LEU A 200 -23.24 25.62 13.41
N ALA A 201 -22.80 26.55 14.25
CA ALA A 201 -21.42 26.62 14.68
C ALA A 201 -21.03 25.36 15.50
N GLN A 202 -21.89 24.89 16.41
CA GLN A 202 -21.67 23.64 17.15
C GLN A 202 -21.57 22.42 16.21
N PHE A 203 -22.43 22.33 15.20
CA PHE A 203 -22.34 21.25 14.19
C PHE A 203 -21.00 21.25 13.45
N PHE A 204 -20.51 22.41 12.99
CA PHE A 204 -19.21 22.52 12.33
C PHE A 204 -18.04 22.19 13.26
N LEU A 205 -18.11 22.61 14.54
CA LEU A 205 -17.11 22.25 15.54
C LEU A 205 -17.05 20.74 15.80
N GLN A 206 -18.20 20.07 15.87
CA GLN A 206 -18.28 18.62 16.04
C GLN A 206 -17.74 17.88 14.81
N LEU A 207 -17.87 18.45 13.60
CA LEU A 207 -17.37 17.88 12.36
C LEU A 207 -15.86 18.08 12.18
N LEU A 208 -15.29 19.12 12.79
CA LEU A 208 -13.89 19.53 12.60
C LEU A 208 -12.87 18.39 12.87
N PRO A 209 -12.96 17.61 13.97
CA PRO A 209 -12.05 16.51 14.23
C PRO A 209 -12.08 15.44 13.12
N TYR A 210 -13.27 15.16 12.55
CA TYR A 210 -13.41 14.21 11.46
C TYR A 210 -12.75 14.70 10.17
N VAL A 211 -12.91 16.00 9.85
CA VAL A 211 -12.30 16.63 8.68
C VAL A 211 -10.78 16.67 8.82
N LEU A 212 -10.27 17.08 9.98
CA LEU A 212 -8.83 17.15 10.24
C LEU A 212 -8.19 15.76 10.14
N MET A 213 -8.79 14.75 10.80
CA MET A 213 -8.28 13.39 10.78
C MET A 213 -8.33 12.79 9.36
N SER A 214 -9.40 13.04 8.62
CA SER A 214 -9.50 12.64 7.21
C SER A 214 -8.42 13.30 6.36
N GLY A 215 -8.14 14.58 6.59
CA GLY A 215 -7.06 15.32 5.93
C GLY A 215 -5.69 14.72 6.19
N VAL A 216 -5.42 14.32 7.44
CA VAL A 216 -4.17 13.63 7.82
C VAL A 216 -4.02 12.31 7.07
N PHE A 217 -5.06 11.46 7.01
CA PHE A 217 -4.99 10.20 6.28
C PHE A 217 -4.86 10.41 4.77
N ILE A 218 -5.56 11.39 4.18
CA ILE A 218 -5.41 11.73 2.76
C ILE A 218 -3.96 12.14 2.48
N ALA A 219 -3.39 13.03 3.30
CA ALA A 219 -2.00 13.46 3.18
C ALA A 219 -1.03 12.28 3.32
N LEU A 220 -1.24 11.40 4.31
CA LEU A 220 -0.44 10.21 4.51
C LEU A 220 -0.44 9.29 3.29
N TYR A 221 -1.62 9.05 2.69
CA TYR A 221 -1.75 8.20 1.49
C TYR A 221 -1.12 8.81 0.25
N LEU A 222 -1.06 10.13 0.15
CA LEU A 222 -0.45 10.84 -0.98
C LEU A 222 1.08 10.93 -0.87
N PHE A 223 1.60 11.23 0.32
CA PHE A 223 3.00 11.61 0.49
C PHE A 223 3.90 10.48 0.98
N MET A 224 3.34 9.49 1.70
CA MET A 224 4.15 8.41 2.27
C MET A 224 4.69 7.42 1.24
N PRO A 225 3.90 6.95 0.24
CA PRO A 225 4.39 6.05 -0.78
C PRO A 225 5.40 6.72 -1.71
N ASN A 226 6.46 6.00 -2.12
CA ASN A 226 7.42 6.49 -3.10
C ASN A 226 6.92 6.26 -4.55
N THR A 227 5.66 6.64 -4.80
CA THR A 227 5.00 6.54 -6.11
C THR A 227 3.96 7.63 -6.26
N LYS A 228 3.52 7.91 -7.49
CA LYS A 228 2.50 8.94 -7.75
C LYS A 228 1.11 8.42 -7.41
N VAL A 229 0.51 8.93 -6.35
CA VAL A 229 -0.86 8.62 -5.94
C VAL A 229 -1.81 9.72 -6.40
N LYS A 230 -2.93 9.32 -7.04
CA LYS A 230 -3.96 10.26 -7.47
C LYS A 230 -4.82 10.71 -6.29
N LEU A 231 -4.99 12.01 -6.10
CA LEU A 231 -5.83 12.58 -5.05
C LEU A 231 -7.26 11.99 -5.05
N SER A 232 -7.86 11.81 -6.23
CA SER A 232 -9.20 11.23 -6.38
C SER A 232 -9.32 9.81 -5.81
N CYS A 233 -8.21 9.05 -5.79
CA CYS A 233 -8.17 7.69 -5.24
C CYS A 233 -7.90 7.68 -3.73
N ALA A 234 -7.29 8.74 -3.19
CA ALA A 234 -6.99 8.87 -1.76
C ALA A 234 -8.14 9.50 -0.95
N LEU A 235 -9.00 10.31 -1.56
CA LEU A 235 -10.08 11.04 -0.87
C LEU A 235 -11.04 10.11 -0.11
N VAL A 236 -11.66 9.17 -0.81
CA VAL A 236 -12.66 8.27 -0.19
C VAL A 236 -12.02 7.39 0.89
N PRO A 237 -10.89 6.69 0.64
CA PRO A 237 -10.23 5.91 1.67
C PRO A 237 -9.76 6.74 2.87
N GLY A 238 -9.27 7.97 2.64
CA GLY A 238 -8.83 8.86 3.70
C GLY A 238 -9.99 9.34 4.60
N ILE A 239 -11.14 9.68 4.00
CA ILE A 239 -12.35 10.02 4.76
C ILE A 239 -12.83 8.82 5.58
N LEU A 240 -12.88 7.62 4.98
CA LEU A 240 -13.29 6.41 5.68
C LEU A 240 -12.36 6.08 6.85
N ALA A 241 -11.04 6.19 6.64
CA ALA A 241 -10.06 5.98 7.69
C ALA A 241 -10.18 7.02 8.82
N GLY A 242 -10.39 8.30 8.47
CA GLY A 242 -10.60 9.36 9.44
C GLY A 242 -11.86 9.15 10.30
N VAL A 243 -12.97 8.79 9.69
CA VAL A 243 -14.21 8.46 10.40
C VAL A 243 -14.04 7.20 11.26
N ALA A 244 -13.40 6.16 10.74
CA ALA A 244 -13.13 4.92 11.49
C ALA A 244 -12.22 5.20 12.71
N MET A 245 -11.22 6.07 12.55
CA MET A 245 -10.32 6.46 13.66
C MET A 245 -11.05 7.23 14.76
N GLN A 246 -11.94 8.15 14.41
CA GLN A 246 -12.79 8.83 15.39
C GLN A 246 -13.75 7.85 16.08
N GLY A 247 -14.31 6.91 15.34
CA GLY A 247 -15.12 5.81 15.90
C GLY A 247 -14.32 4.96 16.90
N LEU A 248 -13.08 4.60 16.55
CA LEU A 248 -12.17 3.87 17.43
C LEU A 248 -11.87 4.66 18.72
N GLN A 249 -11.66 5.98 18.60
CA GLN A 249 -11.42 6.85 19.76
C GLN A 249 -12.63 6.89 20.70
N LEU A 250 -13.83 7.06 20.16
CA LEU A 250 -15.07 7.02 20.94
C LEU A 250 -15.26 5.64 21.60
N PHE A 251 -15.03 4.55 20.87
CA PHE A 251 -15.10 3.21 21.43
C PHE A 251 -14.10 3.01 22.57
N TYR A 252 -12.86 3.50 22.40
CA TYR A 252 -11.82 3.41 23.41
C TYR A 252 -12.21 4.15 24.69
N ILE A 253 -12.73 5.38 24.58
CA ILE A 253 -13.19 6.19 25.73
C ILE A 253 -14.29 5.44 26.48
N HIS A 254 -15.29 4.91 25.78
CA HIS A 254 -16.39 4.18 26.43
C HIS A 254 -15.94 2.84 27.03
N SER A 255 -14.96 2.17 26.41
CA SER A 255 -14.43 0.89 26.91
C SER A 255 -13.67 1.07 28.24
N GLN A 256 -13.08 2.23 28.49
CA GLN A 256 -12.41 2.52 29.78
C GLN A 256 -13.37 2.43 30.97
N ILE A 257 -14.64 2.75 30.78
CA ILE A 257 -15.68 2.62 31.84
C ILE A 257 -15.86 1.14 32.24
N TRP A 258 -15.77 0.23 31.27
CA TRP A 258 -15.87 -1.22 31.51
C TRP A 258 -14.57 -1.80 32.11
N VAL A 259 -13.44 -1.23 31.70
CA VAL A 259 -12.11 -1.63 32.19
C VAL A 259 -11.86 -1.19 33.63
N SER A 260 -12.55 -0.15 34.14
CA SER A 260 -12.46 0.22 35.53
C SER A 260 -12.83 -0.95 36.47
N SER A 261 -13.70 -1.87 36.03
CA SER A 261 -14.03 -3.10 36.74
C SER A 261 -12.88 -4.13 36.70
N TYR A 262 -12.07 -4.15 35.64
CA TYR A 262 -10.86 -4.99 35.52
C TYR A 262 -9.66 -4.41 36.28
N ASN A 263 -9.62 -3.10 36.54
CA ASN A 263 -8.58 -2.46 37.35
C ASN A 263 -8.51 -3.01 38.78
N ALA A 264 -9.58 -3.61 39.26
CA ALA A 264 -9.58 -4.31 40.56
C ALA A 264 -8.64 -5.53 40.58
N ILE A 265 -8.37 -6.16 39.43
CA ILE A 265 -7.51 -7.36 39.31
C ILE A 265 -6.10 -7.00 38.81
N TYR A 266 -6.00 -6.15 37.79
CA TYR A 266 -4.75 -5.83 37.10
C TYR A 266 -4.15 -4.47 37.47
N GLY A 267 -4.87 -3.60 38.21
CA GLY A 267 -4.41 -2.27 38.61
C GLY A 267 -4.04 -1.39 37.40
N SER A 268 -3.04 -0.56 37.57
CA SER A 268 -2.50 0.32 36.51
C SER A 268 -1.83 -0.43 35.35
N PHE A 269 -1.56 -1.74 35.50
CA PHE A 269 -0.90 -2.54 34.49
C PHE A 269 -1.81 -2.82 33.27
N ALA A 270 -3.15 -2.74 33.44
CA ALA A 270 -4.12 -2.93 32.35
C ALA A 270 -4.07 -1.83 31.28
N ALA A 271 -3.60 -0.63 31.61
CA ALA A 271 -3.56 0.52 30.72
C ALA A 271 -2.63 0.29 29.52
N LEU A 272 -1.46 -0.35 29.74
CA LEU A 272 -0.48 -0.56 28.67
C LEU A 272 -0.97 -1.52 27.56
N PRO A 273 -1.49 -2.73 27.86
CA PRO A 273 -2.06 -3.61 26.83
C PRO A 273 -3.21 -2.99 26.06
N LEU A 274 -4.10 -2.22 26.73
CA LEU A 274 -5.20 -1.54 26.06
C LEU A 274 -4.71 -0.44 25.12
N PHE A 275 -3.70 0.30 25.53
CA PHE A 275 -3.05 1.29 24.70
C PHE A 275 -2.37 0.66 23.48
N MET A 276 -1.67 -0.47 23.69
CA MET A 276 -1.08 -1.25 22.58
C MET A 276 -2.15 -1.70 21.59
N LEU A 277 -3.27 -2.23 22.08
CA LEU A 277 -4.38 -2.66 21.24
C LEU A 277 -4.96 -1.48 20.44
N TRP A 278 -5.13 -0.31 21.07
CA TRP A 278 -5.59 0.90 20.42
C TRP A 278 -4.66 1.32 19.29
N ILE A 279 -3.33 1.35 19.51
CA ILE A 279 -2.34 1.64 18.47
C ILE A 279 -2.39 0.60 17.35
N GLN A 280 -2.53 -0.68 17.68
CA GLN A 280 -2.58 -1.75 16.68
C GLN A 280 -3.81 -1.62 15.79
N ILE A 281 -4.99 -1.35 16.35
CA ILE A 281 -6.21 -1.12 15.56
C ILE A 281 -6.08 0.17 14.74
N SER A 282 -5.45 1.21 15.27
CA SER A 282 -5.16 2.45 14.53
C SER A 282 -4.31 2.20 13.30
N TRP A 283 -3.24 1.39 13.43
CA TRP A 283 -2.43 0.97 12.28
C TRP A 283 -3.19 0.08 11.30
N LEU A 284 -4.07 -0.81 11.78
CA LEU A 284 -4.93 -1.62 10.91
C LEU A 284 -5.86 -0.74 10.08
N ILE A 285 -6.52 0.26 10.68
CA ILE A 285 -7.36 1.22 9.96
C ILE A 285 -6.54 1.99 8.93
N CYS A 286 -5.37 2.48 9.30
CA CYS A 286 -4.46 3.22 8.44
C CYS A 286 -4.03 2.39 7.23
N LEU A 287 -3.52 1.17 7.45
CA LEU A 287 -3.01 0.32 6.39
C LEU A 287 -4.14 -0.25 5.50
N PHE A 288 -5.30 -0.57 6.08
CA PHE A 288 -6.47 -0.97 5.30
C PHE A 288 -6.95 0.16 4.37
N GLY A 289 -6.97 1.40 4.86
CA GLY A 289 -7.26 2.57 4.03
C GLY A 289 -6.23 2.77 2.91
N ALA A 290 -4.94 2.53 3.17
CA ALA A 290 -3.89 2.55 2.15
C ALA A 290 -4.11 1.47 1.08
N GLU A 291 -4.49 0.23 1.48
CA GLU A 291 -4.85 -0.83 0.54
C GLU A 291 -6.10 -0.47 -0.29
N LEU A 292 -7.09 0.15 0.33
CA LEU A 292 -8.29 0.61 -0.38
C LEU A 292 -7.95 1.73 -1.38
N CYS A 293 -7.01 2.61 -1.04
CA CYS A 293 -6.48 3.64 -1.93
C CYS A 293 -5.75 3.00 -3.13
N TYR A 294 -4.88 2.03 -2.87
CA TYR A 294 -4.17 1.25 -3.88
C TYR A 294 -5.14 0.50 -4.80
N ALA A 295 -6.12 -0.21 -4.23
CA ALA A 295 -7.16 -0.90 -4.97
C ALA A 295 -7.99 0.07 -5.84
N SER A 296 -8.28 1.28 -5.33
CA SER A 296 -8.99 2.32 -6.07
C SER A 296 -8.23 2.82 -7.28
N GLN A 297 -6.91 2.94 -7.19
CA GLN A 297 -6.07 3.42 -8.29
C GLN A 297 -5.79 2.34 -9.34
N ASN A 298 -5.65 1.09 -8.91
CA ASN A 298 -5.22 -0.02 -9.75
C ASN A 298 -6.34 -1.02 -10.08
N MET A 299 -7.61 -0.68 -9.82
CA MET A 299 -8.76 -1.58 -10.03
C MET A 299 -8.85 -2.13 -11.45
N ASP A 300 -8.55 -1.30 -12.45
CA ASP A 300 -8.62 -1.71 -13.86
C ASP A 300 -7.56 -2.77 -14.21
N ASP A 301 -6.45 -2.81 -13.48
CA ASP A 301 -5.39 -3.80 -13.65
C ASP A 301 -5.74 -5.13 -12.96
N TYR A 302 -6.61 -5.08 -11.94
CA TYR A 302 -7.12 -6.25 -11.22
C TYR A 302 -8.52 -6.69 -11.64
N ALA A 303 -9.15 -6.00 -12.58
CA ALA A 303 -10.47 -6.38 -13.13
C ALA A 303 -10.48 -7.79 -13.73
N PHE A 304 -9.29 -8.33 -14.07
CA PHE A 304 -9.10 -9.74 -14.41
C PHE A 304 -8.41 -10.44 -13.24
N LYS A 305 -9.22 -11.14 -12.43
CA LYS A 305 -8.74 -11.89 -11.25
C LYS A 305 -7.97 -13.18 -11.59
N ALA A 306 -7.91 -13.57 -12.87
CA ALA A 306 -7.12 -14.70 -13.31
C ALA A 306 -5.63 -14.40 -13.07
N LYS A 307 -5.03 -15.07 -12.10
CA LYS A 307 -3.57 -15.11 -11.97
C LYS A 307 -3.03 -15.72 -13.22
N THR A 308 -1.91 -15.21 -13.73
CA THR A 308 -1.23 -15.81 -14.89
C THR A 308 -0.92 -17.29 -14.66
N GLU A 309 -0.73 -17.68 -13.39
CA GLU A 309 -0.54 -19.07 -12.94
C GLU A 309 -1.76 -19.96 -13.21
N ASP A 310 -2.98 -19.42 -13.10
CA ASP A 310 -4.24 -20.14 -13.30
C ASP A 310 -4.58 -20.34 -14.78
N LEU A 311 -3.90 -19.64 -15.70
CA LEU A 311 -4.07 -19.81 -17.13
C LEU A 311 -3.45 -21.12 -17.58
N SER A 312 -4.14 -21.86 -18.47
CA SER A 312 -3.57 -23.07 -19.07
C SER A 312 -2.27 -22.74 -19.82
N HIS A 313 -1.34 -23.67 -19.82
CA HIS A 313 -0.06 -23.53 -20.55
C HIS A 313 -0.29 -23.15 -22.02
N ARG A 314 -1.26 -23.81 -22.69
CA ARG A 314 -1.64 -23.50 -24.07
C ARG A 314 -2.10 -22.05 -24.23
N TYR A 315 -2.90 -21.53 -23.32
CA TYR A 315 -3.41 -20.16 -23.43
C TYR A 315 -2.30 -19.14 -23.17
N LYS A 316 -1.43 -19.38 -22.18
CA LYS A 316 -0.23 -18.54 -21.94
C LYS A 316 0.65 -18.47 -23.21
N MET A 317 0.89 -19.61 -23.84
CA MET A 317 1.68 -19.68 -25.08
C MET A 317 1.04 -18.84 -26.20
N LEU A 318 -0.28 -18.94 -26.40
CA LEU A 318 -0.98 -18.14 -27.41
C LEU A 318 -0.89 -16.63 -27.11
N LEU A 319 -1.08 -16.22 -25.85
CA LEU A 319 -0.92 -14.81 -25.47
C LEU A 319 0.52 -14.32 -25.64
N SER A 320 1.51 -15.16 -25.34
CA SER A 320 2.94 -14.86 -25.56
C SER A 320 3.25 -14.66 -27.05
N LEU A 321 2.68 -15.50 -27.93
CA LEU A 321 2.80 -15.34 -29.39
C LEU A 321 2.21 -14.00 -29.86
N VAL A 322 1.01 -13.64 -29.38
CA VAL A 322 0.37 -12.36 -29.73
C VAL A 322 1.24 -11.17 -29.31
N LEU A 323 1.79 -11.18 -28.09
CA LEU A 323 2.64 -10.08 -27.61
C LEU A 323 3.96 -10.01 -28.40
N ALA A 324 4.64 -11.14 -28.58
CA ALA A 324 5.90 -11.20 -29.30
C ALA A 324 5.74 -10.80 -30.77
N SER A 325 4.69 -11.29 -31.44
CA SER A 325 4.35 -10.92 -32.82
C SER A 325 4.14 -9.41 -32.95
N ARG A 326 3.35 -8.81 -32.04
CA ARG A 326 3.08 -7.37 -32.09
C ARG A 326 4.35 -6.53 -31.93
N ILE A 327 5.27 -6.95 -31.05
CA ILE A 327 6.56 -6.27 -30.85
C ILE A 327 7.46 -6.46 -32.08
N CYS A 328 7.57 -7.69 -32.61
CA CYS A 328 8.39 -7.96 -33.78
C CYS A 328 7.89 -7.25 -35.05
N ARG A 329 6.57 -7.18 -35.25
CA ARG A 329 5.96 -6.44 -36.36
C ARG A 329 6.24 -4.94 -36.25
N ASN A 330 5.96 -4.34 -35.07
CA ASN A 330 6.25 -2.92 -34.85
C ASN A 330 7.74 -2.60 -35.10
N PHE A 331 8.64 -3.49 -34.68
CA PHE A 331 10.07 -3.34 -34.91
C PHE A 331 10.44 -3.45 -36.41
N SER A 332 9.80 -4.36 -37.14
CA SER A 332 10.03 -4.53 -38.61
C SER A 332 9.58 -3.30 -39.40
N GLU A 333 8.57 -2.60 -38.92
CA GLU A 333 8.05 -1.36 -39.53
C GLU A 333 8.84 -0.11 -39.08
N GLY A 334 9.95 -0.26 -38.35
CA GLY A 334 10.78 0.86 -37.84
C GLY A 334 10.13 1.63 -36.68
N GLY A 335 9.13 1.05 -36.03
CA GLY A 335 8.45 1.66 -34.87
C GLY A 335 9.33 1.71 -33.63
N LYS A 336 9.04 2.68 -32.73
CA LYS A 336 9.71 2.78 -31.43
C LYS A 336 9.36 1.57 -30.54
N PRO A 337 10.27 1.16 -29.63
CA PRO A 337 10.01 0.08 -28.68
C PRO A 337 8.69 0.30 -27.92
N LEU A 338 7.95 -0.78 -27.66
CA LEU A 338 6.62 -0.72 -27.06
C LEU A 338 6.68 -0.90 -25.54
N SER A 339 5.89 -0.12 -24.81
CA SER A 339 5.70 -0.33 -23.38
C SER A 339 4.59 -1.35 -23.10
N ALA A 340 4.58 -1.93 -21.90
CA ALA A 340 3.52 -2.82 -21.48
C ALA A 340 2.13 -2.17 -21.57
N LEU A 341 2.04 -0.87 -21.29
CA LEU A 341 0.79 -0.11 -21.39
C LEU A 341 0.29 -0.01 -22.84
N LYS A 342 1.19 0.26 -23.80
CA LYS A 342 0.81 0.30 -25.22
C LYS A 342 0.36 -1.07 -25.72
N LEU A 343 1.00 -2.16 -25.26
CA LEU A 343 0.58 -3.52 -25.58
C LEU A 343 -0.79 -3.86 -24.99
N LYS A 344 -1.08 -3.48 -23.73
CA LYS A 344 -2.41 -3.59 -23.12
C LYS A 344 -3.46 -2.91 -23.99
N LEU A 345 -3.21 -1.65 -24.41
CA LEU A 345 -4.16 -0.87 -25.20
C LEU A 345 -4.38 -1.48 -26.60
N ALA A 346 -3.34 -2.06 -27.19
CA ALA A 346 -3.40 -2.64 -28.53
C ALA A 346 -4.02 -4.04 -28.57
N THR A 347 -3.88 -4.83 -27.48
CA THR A 347 -4.30 -6.25 -27.45
C THR A 347 -5.51 -6.50 -26.57
N GLY A 348 -5.86 -5.58 -25.67
CA GLY A 348 -6.89 -5.79 -24.64
C GLY A 348 -6.48 -6.76 -23.53
N ILE A 349 -5.25 -7.30 -23.56
CA ILE A 349 -4.76 -8.20 -22.51
C ILE A 349 -4.51 -7.42 -21.23
N PRO A 350 -4.96 -7.90 -20.06
CA PRO A 350 -4.76 -7.21 -18.78
C PRO A 350 -3.27 -6.95 -18.51
N ILE A 351 -2.94 -5.76 -18.01
CA ILE A 351 -1.56 -5.30 -17.82
C ILE A 351 -0.71 -6.26 -16.97
N ARG A 352 -1.31 -6.90 -15.97
CA ARG A 352 -0.62 -7.88 -15.12
C ARG A 352 -0.14 -9.08 -15.95
N ILE A 353 -1.04 -9.63 -16.77
CA ILE A 353 -0.70 -10.76 -17.66
C ILE A 353 0.34 -10.33 -18.69
N VAL A 354 0.19 -9.11 -19.26
CA VAL A 354 1.19 -8.55 -20.17
C VAL A 354 2.56 -8.48 -19.50
N ASN A 355 2.65 -7.93 -18.28
CA ASN A 355 3.92 -7.81 -17.56
C ASN A 355 4.55 -9.18 -17.24
N ASP A 356 3.75 -10.15 -16.78
CA ASP A 356 4.23 -11.49 -16.44
C ASP A 356 4.75 -12.21 -17.69
N LEU A 357 4.02 -12.12 -18.81
CA LEU A 357 4.42 -12.74 -20.06
C LEU A 357 5.62 -12.02 -20.69
N LEU A 358 5.71 -10.69 -20.65
CA LEU A 358 6.88 -9.94 -21.10
C LEU A 358 8.13 -10.32 -20.29
N TYR A 359 7.98 -10.43 -18.95
CA TYR A 359 9.08 -10.92 -18.11
C TYR A 359 9.55 -12.31 -18.53
N GLN A 360 8.64 -13.25 -18.79
CA GLN A 360 8.99 -14.59 -19.28
C GLN A 360 9.69 -14.52 -20.64
N LEU A 361 9.18 -13.71 -21.59
CA LEU A 361 9.76 -13.54 -22.90
C LEU A 361 11.18 -12.94 -22.87
N VAL A 362 11.44 -12.06 -21.89
CA VAL A 362 12.80 -11.53 -21.65
C VAL A 362 13.72 -12.63 -21.07
N GLN A 363 13.23 -13.42 -20.10
CA GLN A 363 14.02 -14.51 -19.51
C GLN A 363 14.45 -15.58 -20.51
N ILE A 364 13.64 -15.83 -21.54
CA ILE A 364 13.95 -16.79 -22.62
C ILE A 364 14.64 -16.15 -23.83
N ASN A 365 15.11 -14.91 -23.72
CA ASN A 365 15.81 -14.15 -24.78
C ASN A 365 15.01 -14.01 -26.08
N ILE A 366 13.69 -13.95 -26.05
CA ILE A 366 12.87 -13.56 -27.21
C ILE A 366 12.77 -12.05 -27.30
N LEU A 367 12.65 -11.38 -26.17
CA LEU A 367 12.59 -9.93 -26.05
C LEU A 367 13.73 -9.42 -25.17
N THR A 368 14.09 -8.15 -25.34
CA THR A 368 14.96 -7.41 -24.43
C THR A 368 14.23 -6.21 -23.86
N GLU A 369 14.49 -5.92 -22.58
CA GLU A 369 13.97 -4.75 -21.87
C GLU A 369 14.97 -3.59 -22.01
N ILE A 370 14.46 -2.41 -22.35
CA ILE A 370 15.24 -1.19 -22.48
C ILE A 370 14.68 -0.17 -21.50
N PRO A 371 15.54 0.56 -20.76
CA PRO A 371 15.08 1.68 -19.93
C PRO A 371 14.44 2.75 -20.82
N GLY A 372 13.20 3.13 -20.55
CA GLY A 372 12.55 4.25 -21.21
C GLY A 372 13.26 5.56 -20.87
N GLY A 373 13.56 6.38 -21.91
CA GLY A 373 14.25 7.67 -21.74
C GLY A 373 13.41 8.77 -21.10
N ASP A 374 12.12 8.56 -20.84
CA ASP A 374 11.24 9.53 -20.21
C ASP A 374 11.31 9.45 -18.67
N LYS A 375 11.03 10.58 -18.03
CA LYS A 375 11.13 10.81 -16.57
C LYS A 375 10.36 9.82 -15.68
N ASP A 376 9.53 8.94 -16.24
CA ASP A 376 8.67 8.02 -15.51
C ASP A 376 9.25 6.60 -15.33
N GLY A 377 10.45 6.30 -15.89
CA GLY A 377 11.12 5.01 -15.69
C GLY A 377 10.36 3.81 -16.27
N GLU A 378 9.51 4.02 -17.27
CA GLU A 378 8.75 2.97 -17.92
C GLU A 378 9.67 2.05 -18.73
N SER A 379 9.53 0.72 -18.56
CA SER A 379 10.29 -0.26 -19.34
C SER A 379 9.71 -0.39 -20.75
N LEU A 380 10.58 -0.39 -21.75
CA LEU A 380 10.25 -0.60 -23.16
C LEU A 380 10.78 -1.95 -23.61
N TYR A 381 10.13 -2.57 -24.59
CA TYR A 381 10.43 -3.91 -25.08
C TYR A 381 10.67 -3.92 -26.58
N GLN A 382 11.71 -4.65 -26.99
CA GLN A 382 12.03 -4.90 -28.41
C GLN A 382 12.52 -6.33 -28.58
N PRO A 383 12.63 -6.85 -29.83
CA PRO A 383 13.22 -8.17 -30.10
C PRO A 383 14.66 -8.26 -29.56
N ALA A 384 15.01 -9.38 -28.91
CA ALA A 384 16.35 -9.61 -28.38
C ALA A 384 17.35 -10.06 -29.47
N GLU A 385 16.83 -10.62 -30.56
CA GLU A 385 17.61 -11.14 -31.69
C GLU A 385 17.05 -10.64 -33.03
N CYS A 386 17.74 -10.96 -34.11
CA CYS A 386 17.27 -10.62 -35.46
C CYS A 386 15.89 -11.23 -35.74
N ILE A 387 14.94 -10.39 -36.16
CA ILE A 387 13.52 -10.76 -36.39
C ILE A 387 13.38 -11.89 -37.45
N THR A 388 14.40 -12.11 -38.28
CA THR A 388 14.42 -13.19 -39.25
C THR A 388 14.75 -14.57 -38.65
N ARG A 389 15.22 -14.60 -37.37
CA ARG A 389 15.48 -15.81 -36.59
C ARG A 389 14.41 -16.12 -35.57
N LEU A 390 13.62 -15.13 -35.23
CA LEU A 390 12.55 -15.26 -34.26
C LEU A 390 11.29 -15.81 -34.94
N SER A 391 11.08 -17.11 -34.77
CA SER A 391 9.95 -17.85 -35.32
C SER A 391 9.03 -18.37 -34.22
N VAL A 392 7.82 -18.80 -34.59
CA VAL A 392 6.86 -19.46 -33.70
C VAL A 392 7.50 -20.67 -33.02
N GLY A 393 8.19 -21.51 -33.80
CA GLY A 393 8.87 -22.70 -33.28
C GLY A 393 9.97 -22.37 -32.28
N THR A 394 10.72 -21.28 -32.50
CA THR A 394 11.76 -20.81 -31.56
C THR A 394 11.15 -20.35 -30.24
N LEU A 395 10.03 -19.62 -30.26
CA LEU A 395 9.37 -19.17 -29.09
C LEU A 395 8.79 -20.33 -28.27
N ILE A 396 8.09 -21.27 -28.93
CA ILE A 396 7.52 -22.45 -28.26
C ILE A 396 8.64 -23.29 -27.63
N ASP A 397 9.71 -23.58 -28.37
CA ASP A 397 10.83 -24.39 -27.88
C ASP A 397 11.48 -23.76 -26.63
N ARG A 398 11.73 -22.45 -26.64
CA ARG A 398 12.30 -21.74 -25.48
C ARG A 398 11.36 -21.66 -24.31
N LEU A 399 10.03 -21.47 -24.50
CA LEU A 399 9.04 -21.50 -23.42
C LEU A 399 8.94 -22.88 -22.76
N GLU A 400 8.94 -23.94 -23.55
CA GLU A 400 8.88 -25.31 -23.03
C GLU A 400 10.21 -25.74 -22.37
N ALA A 401 11.35 -25.19 -22.82
CA ALA A 401 12.65 -25.43 -22.20
C ALA A 401 12.87 -24.66 -20.91
N GLN A 402 11.99 -23.71 -20.56
CA GLN A 402 12.12 -22.92 -19.36
C GLN A 402 11.91 -23.78 -18.10
N GLY A 403 12.91 -23.80 -17.20
CA GLY A 403 12.87 -24.55 -15.95
C GLY A 403 14.10 -25.39 -15.69
N LYS A 404 14.07 -26.17 -14.61
CA LYS A 404 15.17 -27.05 -14.24
C LYS A 404 14.96 -28.44 -14.88
N TRP A 405 15.90 -28.86 -15.71
CA TRP A 405 15.94 -30.20 -16.33
C TRP A 405 16.68 -31.25 -15.49
N SER A 406 17.26 -30.84 -14.36
CA SER A 406 18.08 -31.69 -13.50
C SER A 406 17.28 -32.27 -12.33
N LEU A 407 16.42 -33.21 -12.59
CA LEU A 407 15.95 -34.17 -11.60
C LEU A 407 16.88 -35.39 -11.61
N THR A 408 17.07 -36.00 -10.45
CA THR A 408 17.83 -37.27 -10.27
C THR A 408 17.23 -38.47 -11.01
N ILE A 409 16.09 -38.28 -11.71
CA ILE A 409 15.35 -39.32 -12.40
C ILE A 409 15.70 -39.26 -13.90
N ASP A 410 16.31 -40.31 -14.46
CA ASP A 410 16.54 -40.40 -15.89
C ASP A 410 15.29 -40.92 -16.58
N VAL A 411 14.48 -39.99 -17.11
CA VAL A 411 13.24 -40.31 -17.87
C VAL A 411 13.53 -41.16 -19.11
N LYS A 412 14.73 -41.10 -19.67
CA LYS A 412 15.12 -41.95 -20.83
C LYS A 412 15.22 -43.43 -20.48
N GLN A 413 15.58 -43.76 -19.23
CA GLN A 413 15.60 -45.16 -18.78
C GLN A 413 14.21 -45.71 -18.51
N LEU A 414 13.25 -44.84 -18.13
CA LEU A 414 11.86 -45.24 -17.83
C LEU A 414 11.08 -45.62 -19.12
N SER A 415 11.41 -45.06 -20.30
CA SER A 415 10.64 -45.28 -21.54
C SER A 415 11.49 -45.06 -22.78
N SER A 416 12.43 -45.96 -23.07
CA SER A 416 13.45 -45.76 -24.14
C SER A 416 12.88 -45.66 -25.55
N THR A 417 11.92 -46.49 -25.93
CA THR A 417 11.39 -46.56 -27.31
C THR A 417 10.31 -45.51 -27.57
N ALA A 418 9.35 -45.39 -26.66
CA ALA A 418 8.28 -44.39 -26.77
C ALA A 418 8.82 -42.97 -26.66
N TRP A 419 9.82 -42.73 -25.80
CA TRP A 419 10.46 -41.44 -25.65
C TRP A 419 11.13 -40.94 -26.93
N LYS A 420 11.87 -41.80 -27.64
CA LYS A 420 12.50 -41.45 -28.91
C LYS A 420 11.47 -41.02 -29.96
N LYS A 421 10.34 -41.74 -30.04
CA LYS A 421 9.26 -41.39 -30.96
C LYS A 421 8.62 -40.07 -30.65
N ILE A 422 8.30 -39.83 -29.39
CA ILE A 422 7.70 -38.56 -28.92
C ILE A 422 8.62 -37.37 -29.22
N ILE A 423 9.93 -37.49 -28.97
CA ILE A 423 10.90 -36.43 -29.25
C ILE A 423 11.04 -36.20 -30.76
N ALA A 424 11.02 -37.25 -31.57
CA ALA A 424 11.08 -37.10 -33.03
C ALA A 424 9.85 -36.36 -33.57
N GLU A 425 8.63 -36.73 -33.13
CA GLU A 425 7.40 -36.06 -33.52
C GLU A 425 7.34 -34.60 -33.04
N ARG A 426 7.79 -34.33 -31.82
CA ARG A 426 7.95 -32.95 -31.32
C ARG A 426 8.90 -32.11 -32.17
N ASN A 427 10.06 -32.67 -32.54
CA ASN A 427 11.03 -31.95 -33.36
C ASN A 427 10.50 -31.66 -34.77
N THR A 428 9.73 -32.59 -35.34
CA THR A 428 9.06 -32.38 -36.65
C THR A 428 8.04 -31.24 -36.54
N TYR A 429 7.22 -31.23 -35.49
CA TYR A 429 6.29 -30.14 -35.23
C TYR A 429 7.00 -28.80 -35.06
N LEU A 430 8.03 -28.72 -34.23
CA LEU A 430 8.77 -27.47 -34.00
C LEU A 430 9.45 -26.97 -35.28
N ASN A 431 9.99 -27.87 -36.10
CA ASN A 431 10.62 -27.50 -37.38
C ASN A 431 9.61 -26.90 -38.36
N SER A 432 8.39 -27.44 -38.44
CA SER A 432 7.33 -26.84 -39.25
C SER A 432 6.93 -25.45 -38.76
N GLN A 433 6.94 -25.22 -37.44
CA GLN A 433 6.63 -23.91 -36.85
C GLN A 433 7.79 -22.90 -36.91
N ARG A 434 9.02 -23.34 -37.20
CA ARG A 434 10.18 -22.48 -37.45
C ARG A 434 10.11 -21.75 -38.79
N GLU A 435 9.32 -22.20 -39.72
CA GLU A 435 9.09 -21.53 -41.00
C GLU A 435 8.24 -20.28 -40.84
N VAL A 436 7.43 -20.19 -39.79
CA VAL A 436 6.55 -19.03 -39.51
C VAL A 436 7.28 -18.04 -38.63
N LEU A 437 7.60 -16.85 -39.15
CA LEU A 437 8.26 -15.79 -38.39
C LEU A 437 7.27 -15.04 -37.50
N LEU A 438 7.69 -14.62 -36.29
CA LEU A 438 6.85 -13.88 -35.35
C LEU A 438 6.36 -12.55 -35.92
N LYS A 439 7.12 -11.91 -36.82
CA LYS A 439 6.73 -10.64 -37.45
C LYS A 439 5.58 -10.81 -38.45
N ASP A 440 5.38 -12.01 -38.99
CA ASP A 440 4.43 -12.30 -40.06
C ASP A 440 3.08 -12.84 -39.54
N LEU A 441 3.01 -13.10 -38.19
CA LEU A 441 1.78 -13.40 -37.48
C LEU A 441 0.96 -12.13 -37.27
#